data_d8f06cc0ae87f2de653485c7205095f2
#
_entry.id   d8f06cc0ae87f2de653485c7205095f2
#
_cell.length_a   1.000
_cell.length_b   1.000
_cell.length_c   1.000
_cell.angle_alpha   90.00
_cell.angle_beta   90.00
_cell.angle_gamma   90.00
#
_symmetry.space_group_name_H-M   'P 1'
#
loop_
_entity.id
_entity.type
_entity.pdbx_description
1 polymer ?
#
loop_
_entity_poly.entity_id
_entity_poly.type
_entity_poly.pdbx_seq_one_letter_code
_entity_poly.pdbx_strand_id
1 'polypeptide(L)'
;MDLIIKPTELCNFKCTFCSSTKIAEHKKDVLSHEQIFTFLKRFPQTRTIIVNGGDPLMMEPEYYWKIIKWLDKNDYDTSIALTTNLWPFYKKPDKWVSLFNNERVGVTTSFQYGGGRLKGDLTEFTEEDFWKCSDAMLKHCGYRPDFISVIVPENEKDAIKNVELAKRMSENVTPDGTLHNFSRNSKTGVECKLNYAMASGEQGKPYLLSKIYKIYVEIWKRGLTPWEFNTKQMIQRLTGNRTTCPQSRKCDEGIRSLNPSGDYYSCGAFGDDKEKSIDFEKEMKGEFFTPLQDDINFVSMKKACFTCPMFEICNGCRKTIKDLKKHNMVEEHCKLMKSIAPDIIKSNGLSLEITPYVNESI
;
A
#
# COMPACT_ATOMS: atom_id res chain seq x y z
N MET A 1 -9.13 -0.76 13.05
CA MET A 1 -7.64 -0.77 12.98
C MET A 1 -7.24 -1.81 11.95
N ASP A 2 -6.11 -1.64 11.29
CA ASP A 2 -5.53 -2.64 10.38
C ASP A 2 -4.16 -3.05 10.92
N LEU A 3 -3.82 -4.34 10.80
CA LEU A 3 -2.52 -4.86 11.20
C LEU A 3 -1.71 -5.24 9.97
N ILE A 4 -0.59 -4.58 9.75
CA ILE A 4 0.39 -5.01 8.76
C ILE A 4 1.28 -6.06 9.41
N ILE A 5 1.43 -7.20 8.78
CA ILE A 5 2.39 -8.22 9.20
C ILE A 5 3.40 -8.49 8.10
N LYS A 6 4.63 -8.75 8.50
CA LYS A 6 5.68 -9.29 7.64
C LYS A 6 6.04 -10.68 8.17
N PRO A 7 5.41 -11.75 7.68
CA PRO A 7 5.71 -13.10 8.15
C PRO A 7 7.17 -13.48 7.97
N THR A 8 7.78 -13.00 6.88
CA THR A 8 9.19 -13.20 6.52
C THR A 8 9.69 -12.05 5.67
N GLU A 9 10.99 -11.84 5.64
CA GLU A 9 11.65 -10.94 4.68
C GLU A 9 12.23 -11.67 3.47
N LEU A 10 12.09 -13.00 3.41
CA LEU A 10 12.47 -13.78 2.24
C LEU A 10 11.64 -13.39 1.02
N CYS A 11 12.29 -13.24 -0.11
CA CYS A 11 11.64 -12.99 -1.39
C CYS A 11 12.35 -13.76 -2.50
N ASN A 12 11.57 -14.26 -3.45
CA ASN A 12 12.08 -14.88 -4.67
C ASN A 12 12.44 -13.86 -5.77
N PHE A 13 12.19 -12.55 -5.51
CA PHE A 13 12.59 -11.43 -6.37
C PHE A 13 13.71 -10.60 -5.72
N LYS A 14 14.41 -9.81 -6.54
CA LYS A 14 15.49 -8.89 -6.15
C LYS A 14 15.28 -7.50 -6.74
N CYS A 15 14.12 -6.92 -6.49
CA CYS A 15 13.76 -5.61 -7.04
C CYS A 15 14.64 -4.50 -6.47
N THR A 16 15.20 -3.64 -7.33
CA THR A 16 16.14 -2.58 -6.93
C THR A 16 15.51 -1.49 -6.06
N PHE A 17 14.22 -1.24 -6.21
CA PHE A 17 13.46 -0.26 -5.45
C PHE A 17 12.93 -0.78 -4.11
N CYS A 18 13.11 -2.08 -3.80
CA CYS A 18 12.45 -2.71 -2.66
C CYS A 18 13.18 -2.42 -1.35
N SER A 19 12.46 -1.90 -0.36
CA SER A 19 12.97 -1.68 0.99
C SER A 19 13.41 -2.99 1.66
N SER A 20 12.67 -4.08 1.48
CA SER A 20 12.98 -5.39 2.07
C SER A 20 14.31 -5.97 1.59
N THR A 21 14.80 -5.61 0.41
CA THR A 21 16.08 -6.11 -0.12
C THR A 21 17.26 -5.62 0.72
N LYS A 22 17.20 -4.40 1.24
CA LYS A 22 18.26 -3.81 2.09
C LYS A 22 18.12 -4.18 3.57
N ILE A 23 16.89 -4.36 4.03
CA ILE A 23 16.58 -4.52 5.46
C ILE A 23 16.64 -5.97 5.90
N ALA A 24 16.74 -6.89 4.96
CA ALA A 24 16.68 -8.33 5.20
C ALA A 24 17.94 -8.91 5.91
N GLU A 25 18.46 -8.21 6.91
CA GLU A 25 19.53 -8.74 7.78
C GLU A 25 19.08 -9.99 8.54
N HIS A 26 17.78 -10.15 8.79
CA HIS A 26 17.15 -11.25 9.53
C HIS A 26 16.27 -12.13 8.63
N LYS A 27 16.72 -12.43 7.41
CA LYS A 27 15.95 -13.19 6.40
C LYS A 27 15.36 -14.53 6.87
N LYS A 28 15.91 -15.11 7.94
CA LYS A 28 15.46 -16.40 8.48
C LYS A 28 14.37 -16.26 9.54
N ASP A 29 14.14 -15.05 10.05
CA ASP A 29 13.15 -14.85 11.08
C ASP A 29 11.74 -15.01 10.51
N VAL A 30 10.88 -15.60 11.32
CA VAL A 30 9.46 -15.82 11.01
C VAL A 30 8.63 -15.20 12.12
N LEU A 31 7.69 -14.34 11.76
CA LEU A 31 6.80 -13.71 12.72
C LEU A 31 5.96 -14.74 13.48
N SER A 32 6.00 -14.64 14.81
CA SER A 32 5.25 -15.52 15.70
C SER A 32 3.74 -15.31 15.55
N HIS A 33 2.99 -16.41 15.48
CA HIS A 33 1.52 -16.37 15.57
C HIS A 33 1.03 -15.82 16.91
N GLU A 34 1.79 -16.07 17.99
CA GLU A 34 1.41 -15.60 19.31
C GLU A 34 1.34 -14.09 19.39
N GLN A 35 2.30 -13.38 18.78
CA GLN A 35 2.26 -11.91 18.71
C GLN A 35 1.05 -11.41 17.92
N ILE A 36 0.71 -12.06 16.79
CA ILE A 36 -0.48 -11.73 16.01
C ILE A 36 -1.75 -11.92 16.87
N PHE A 37 -1.86 -13.06 17.54
CA PHE A 37 -3.04 -13.37 18.36
C PHE A 37 -3.15 -12.47 19.58
N THR A 38 -2.03 -12.11 20.21
CA THR A 38 -1.99 -11.16 21.33
C THR A 38 -2.46 -9.79 20.88
N PHE A 39 -2.02 -9.32 19.70
CA PHE A 39 -2.49 -8.09 19.11
C PHE A 39 -4.01 -8.10 18.84
N LEU A 40 -4.51 -9.17 18.21
CA LEU A 40 -5.93 -9.30 17.89
C LEU A 40 -6.81 -9.33 19.14
N LYS A 41 -6.37 -10.00 20.22
CA LYS A 41 -7.07 -9.99 21.50
C LYS A 41 -7.15 -8.58 22.09
N ARG A 42 -6.09 -7.79 21.95
CA ARG A 42 -6.05 -6.40 22.44
C ARG A 42 -6.90 -5.46 21.58
N PHE A 43 -6.94 -5.70 20.27
CA PHE A 43 -7.64 -4.88 19.27
C PHE A 43 -8.66 -5.72 18.49
N PRO A 44 -9.75 -6.18 19.12
CA PRO A 44 -10.73 -7.07 18.47
C PRO A 44 -11.45 -6.43 17.29
N GLN A 45 -11.45 -5.09 17.19
CA GLN A 45 -11.99 -4.34 16.05
C GLN A 45 -11.04 -4.31 14.84
N THR A 46 -10.00 -5.13 14.80
CA THR A 46 -9.10 -5.23 13.65
C THR A 46 -9.86 -5.75 12.44
N ARG A 47 -9.89 -4.94 11.36
CA ARG A 47 -10.66 -5.27 10.15
C ARG A 47 -9.86 -6.12 9.18
N THR A 48 -8.56 -5.80 9.05
CA THR A 48 -7.73 -6.45 8.04
C THR A 48 -6.34 -6.73 8.58
N ILE A 49 -5.87 -7.94 8.34
CA ILE A 49 -4.45 -8.30 8.44
C ILE A 49 -3.86 -8.12 7.04
N ILE A 50 -3.02 -7.13 6.86
CA ILE A 50 -2.34 -6.83 5.60
C ILE A 50 -0.99 -7.54 5.61
N VAL A 51 -0.82 -8.52 4.75
CA VAL A 51 0.39 -9.33 4.69
C VAL A 51 1.34 -8.78 3.63
N ASN A 52 2.45 -8.26 4.09
CA ASN A 52 3.57 -7.74 3.30
C ASN A 52 4.86 -8.48 3.69
N GLY A 53 6.01 -7.87 3.47
CA GLY A 53 7.32 -8.39 3.83
C GLY A 53 8.18 -8.60 2.59
N GLY A 54 8.89 -9.71 2.52
CA GLY A 54 9.51 -10.17 1.28
C GLY A 54 8.44 -10.56 0.26
N ASP A 55 8.21 -11.86 0.10
CA ASP A 55 6.98 -12.30 -0.58
C ASP A 55 6.21 -13.26 0.35
N PRO A 56 4.92 -13.05 0.59
CA PRO A 56 4.10 -13.92 1.44
C PRO A 56 4.14 -15.39 1.05
N LEU A 57 4.31 -15.71 -0.24
CA LEU A 57 4.34 -17.08 -0.73
C LEU A 57 5.69 -17.77 -0.51
N MET A 58 6.64 -17.11 0.15
CA MET A 58 7.84 -17.76 0.70
C MET A 58 7.55 -18.49 2.03
N MET A 59 6.39 -18.24 2.64
CA MET A 59 5.85 -19.05 3.72
C MET A 59 5.11 -20.26 3.18
N GLU A 60 4.85 -21.26 4.04
CA GLU A 60 3.93 -22.33 3.71
C GLU A 60 2.47 -21.88 3.93
N PRO A 61 1.48 -22.40 3.14
CA PRO A 61 0.06 -22.04 3.30
C PRO A 61 -0.47 -22.26 4.72
N GLU A 62 0.07 -23.24 5.42
CA GLU A 62 -0.27 -23.60 6.80
C GLU A 62 -0.08 -22.47 7.78
N TYR A 63 0.86 -21.57 7.51
CA TYR A 63 1.05 -20.37 8.32
C TYR A 63 -0.22 -19.51 8.33
N TYR A 64 -0.83 -19.31 7.17
CA TYR A 64 -2.06 -18.51 7.03
C TYR A 64 -3.29 -19.27 7.50
N TRP A 65 -3.36 -20.56 7.24
CA TRP A 65 -4.43 -21.42 7.73
C TRP A 65 -4.52 -21.45 9.25
N LYS A 66 -3.37 -21.34 9.93
CA LYS A 66 -3.36 -21.25 11.39
C LYS A 66 -3.98 -19.94 11.88
N ILE A 67 -3.76 -18.82 11.16
CA ILE A 67 -4.39 -17.53 11.47
C ILE A 67 -5.90 -17.62 11.21
N ILE A 68 -6.31 -18.12 10.05
CA ILE A 68 -7.73 -18.27 9.67
C ILE A 68 -8.48 -19.10 10.71
N LYS A 69 -7.98 -20.29 11.04
CA LYS A 69 -8.59 -21.18 12.04
C LYS A 69 -8.70 -20.51 13.41
N TRP A 70 -7.74 -19.69 13.78
CA TRP A 70 -7.80 -18.94 15.04
C TRP A 70 -8.87 -17.85 14.99
N LEU A 71 -8.98 -17.12 13.88
CA LEU A 71 -10.03 -16.10 13.66
C LEU A 71 -11.43 -16.73 13.73
N ASP A 72 -11.63 -17.83 13.01
CA ASP A 72 -12.92 -18.57 13.00
C ASP A 72 -13.29 -19.07 14.40
N LYS A 73 -12.33 -19.70 15.10
CA LYS A 73 -12.56 -20.24 16.46
C LYS A 73 -12.96 -19.14 17.46
N ASN A 74 -12.51 -17.92 17.28
CA ASN A 74 -12.73 -16.82 18.21
C ASN A 74 -13.75 -15.78 17.70
N ASP A 75 -14.44 -16.09 16.60
CA ASP A 75 -15.51 -15.27 16.01
C ASP A 75 -15.08 -13.84 15.63
N TYR A 76 -13.91 -13.73 14.99
CA TYR A 76 -13.40 -12.46 14.48
C TYR A 76 -13.83 -12.24 13.02
N ASP A 77 -14.36 -11.06 12.73
CA ASP A 77 -14.66 -10.59 11.36
C ASP A 77 -13.45 -9.87 10.73
N THR A 78 -12.30 -10.53 10.76
CA THR A 78 -11.03 -9.99 10.24
C THR A 78 -10.71 -10.64 8.90
N SER A 79 -10.47 -9.84 7.87
CA SER A 79 -9.98 -10.31 6.57
C SER A 79 -8.45 -10.36 6.52
N ILE A 80 -7.92 -11.09 5.55
CA ILE A 80 -6.48 -11.20 5.27
C ILE A 80 -6.23 -10.70 3.84
N ALA A 81 -5.42 -9.65 3.69
CA ALA A 81 -5.03 -9.12 2.40
C ALA A 81 -3.57 -9.47 2.09
N LEU A 82 -3.37 -10.36 1.12
CA LEU A 82 -2.04 -10.81 0.68
C LEU A 82 -1.58 -10.00 -0.53
N THR A 83 -0.38 -9.40 -0.45
CA THR A 83 0.28 -8.77 -1.61
C THR A 83 1.50 -9.59 -2.01
N THR A 84 1.46 -10.23 -3.17
CA THR A 84 2.50 -11.14 -3.66
C THR A 84 2.87 -10.86 -5.12
N ASN A 85 4.09 -11.24 -5.53
CA ASN A 85 4.47 -11.18 -6.94
C ASN A 85 3.85 -12.30 -7.79
N LEU A 86 3.14 -13.22 -7.18
CA LEU A 86 2.45 -14.39 -7.77
C LEU A 86 3.34 -15.39 -8.51
N TRP A 87 4.65 -15.18 -8.59
CA TRP A 87 5.53 -16.12 -9.28
C TRP A 87 5.57 -17.51 -8.65
N PRO A 88 5.57 -17.67 -7.30
CA PRO A 88 5.43 -18.98 -6.68
C PRO A 88 4.07 -19.63 -6.94
N PHE A 89 2.98 -18.83 -6.99
CA PHE A 89 1.66 -19.32 -7.35
C PHE A 89 1.63 -19.86 -8.79
N TYR A 90 2.12 -19.08 -9.76
CA TYR A 90 2.21 -19.50 -11.16
C TYR A 90 2.95 -20.84 -11.32
N LYS A 91 4.04 -21.04 -10.56
CA LYS A 91 4.83 -22.27 -10.61
C LYS A 91 4.13 -23.48 -9.95
N LYS A 92 3.35 -23.26 -8.91
CA LYS A 92 2.68 -24.32 -8.12
C LYS A 92 1.30 -23.84 -7.64
N PRO A 93 0.31 -23.69 -8.53
CA PRO A 93 -1.01 -23.14 -8.17
C PRO A 93 -1.74 -24.02 -7.15
N ASP A 94 -1.69 -25.34 -7.29
CA ASP A 94 -2.41 -26.28 -6.43
C ASP A 94 -2.06 -26.12 -4.94
N LYS A 95 -0.85 -25.66 -4.65
CA LYS A 95 -0.40 -25.38 -3.28
C LYS A 95 -1.22 -24.25 -2.61
N TRP A 96 -1.72 -23.29 -3.40
CA TRP A 96 -2.26 -22.02 -2.91
C TRP A 96 -3.75 -21.81 -3.19
N VAL A 97 -4.31 -22.53 -4.16
CA VAL A 97 -5.71 -22.34 -4.63
C VAL A 97 -6.70 -22.37 -3.48
N SER A 98 -6.58 -23.35 -2.56
CA SER A 98 -7.48 -23.47 -1.42
C SER A 98 -7.43 -22.23 -0.51
N LEU A 99 -6.24 -21.70 -0.25
CA LEU A 99 -6.07 -20.47 0.55
C LEU A 99 -6.64 -19.25 -0.18
N PHE A 100 -6.33 -19.09 -1.47
CA PHE A 100 -6.75 -17.93 -2.26
C PHE A 100 -8.26 -17.90 -2.53
N ASN A 101 -8.92 -19.04 -2.46
CA ASN A 101 -10.38 -19.15 -2.57
C ASN A 101 -11.12 -19.03 -1.23
N ASN A 102 -10.40 -18.94 -0.11
CA ASN A 102 -11.04 -18.68 1.17
C ASN A 102 -11.66 -17.27 1.19
N GLU A 103 -12.87 -17.14 1.72
CA GLU A 103 -13.65 -15.90 1.74
C GLU A 103 -12.98 -14.75 2.51
N ARG A 104 -12.17 -15.09 3.52
CA ARG A 104 -11.40 -14.10 4.30
C ARG A 104 -10.18 -13.58 3.57
N VAL A 105 -9.76 -14.22 2.47
CA VAL A 105 -8.49 -13.92 1.81
C VAL A 105 -8.71 -13.11 0.54
N GLY A 106 -8.16 -11.90 0.51
CA GLY A 106 -8.02 -11.09 -0.69
C GLY A 106 -6.57 -11.13 -1.19
N VAL A 107 -6.39 -11.30 -2.49
CA VAL A 107 -5.06 -11.33 -3.10
C VAL A 107 -4.88 -10.12 -4.01
N THR A 108 -3.79 -9.40 -3.82
CA THR A 108 -3.29 -8.39 -4.76
C THR A 108 -1.91 -8.78 -5.23
N THR A 109 -1.52 -8.28 -6.39
CA THR A 109 -0.20 -8.55 -6.94
C THR A 109 0.58 -7.26 -7.20
N SER A 110 1.70 -7.35 -7.88
CA SER A 110 2.52 -6.19 -8.17
C SER A 110 3.20 -6.31 -9.52
N PHE A 111 3.10 -5.24 -10.30
CA PHE A 111 3.77 -5.09 -11.59
C PHE A 111 4.00 -3.61 -11.89
N GLN A 112 5.07 -3.30 -12.60
CA GLN A 112 5.29 -2.01 -13.26
C GLN A 112 6.22 -2.18 -14.46
N TYR A 113 6.07 -1.33 -15.43
CA TYR A 113 7.04 -1.20 -16.51
C TYR A 113 8.30 -0.52 -16.01
N GLY A 114 9.46 -1.08 -16.33
CA GLY A 114 10.76 -0.54 -15.91
C GLY A 114 10.96 -0.50 -14.39
N GLY A 115 11.94 0.29 -13.95
CA GLY A 115 12.17 0.54 -12.53
C GLY A 115 12.75 -0.63 -11.73
N GLY A 116 13.32 -1.66 -12.41
CA GLY A 116 14.15 -2.67 -11.76
C GLY A 116 13.37 -3.75 -10.97
N ARG A 117 12.24 -4.21 -11.47
CA ARG A 117 11.56 -5.41 -10.95
C ARG A 117 12.25 -6.66 -11.48
N LEU A 118 13.07 -7.29 -10.66
CA LEU A 118 13.91 -8.41 -11.04
C LEU A 118 13.49 -9.70 -10.34
N LYS A 119 13.48 -10.81 -11.10
CA LYS A 119 13.36 -12.17 -10.57
C LYS A 119 14.62 -12.55 -9.78
N GLY A 120 14.62 -13.70 -9.11
CA GLY A 120 15.74 -14.16 -8.31
C GLY A 120 17.04 -14.40 -9.09
N ASP A 121 16.92 -14.68 -10.39
CA ASP A 121 18.01 -14.83 -11.35
C ASP A 121 18.47 -13.50 -11.98
N LEU A 122 17.97 -12.37 -11.48
CA LEU A 122 18.24 -11.02 -11.94
C LEU A 122 17.67 -10.68 -13.33
N THR A 123 16.87 -11.57 -13.94
CA THR A 123 16.15 -11.24 -15.15
C THR A 123 14.93 -10.36 -14.84
N GLU A 124 14.58 -9.48 -15.77
CA GLU A 124 13.40 -8.63 -15.60
C GLU A 124 12.11 -9.46 -15.52
N PHE A 125 11.19 -9.06 -14.65
CA PHE A 125 9.83 -9.57 -14.60
C PHE A 125 9.00 -8.78 -15.62
N THR A 126 8.77 -9.39 -16.77
CA THR A 126 8.16 -8.76 -17.96
C THR A 126 6.65 -8.68 -17.88
N GLU A 127 6.03 -7.90 -18.79
CA GLU A 127 4.57 -7.91 -18.96
C GLU A 127 4.06 -9.33 -19.29
N GLU A 128 4.79 -10.08 -20.11
CA GLU A 128 4.43 -11.47 -20.44
C GLU A 128 4.42 -12.38 -19.18
N ASP A 129 5.43 -12.25 -18.33
CA ASP A 129 5.47 -12.97 -17.05
C ASP A 129 4.29 -12.59 -16.15
N PHE A 130 3.93 -11.31 -16.13
CA PHE A 130 2.81 -10.81 -15.36
C PHE A 130 1.47 -11.36 -15.87
N TRP A 131 1.26 -11.39 -17.20
CA TRP A 131 0.09 -12.01 -17.80
C TRP A 131 -0.01 -13.50 -17.42
N LYS A 132 1.09 -14.27 -17.50
CA LYS A 132 1.11 -15.69 -17.09
C LYS A 132 0.66 -15.88 -15.64
N CYS A 133 1.11 -15.02 -14.72
CA CYS A 133 0.70 -15.06 -13.32
C CYS A 133 -0.80 -14.72 -13.15
N SER A 134 -1.27 -13.68 -13.82
CA SER A 134 -2.66 -13.24 -13.77
C SER A 134 -3.62 -14.25 -14.42
N ASP A 135 -3.22 -14.87 -15.54
CA ASP A 135 -3.98 -15.93 -16.20
C ASP A 135 -4.07 -17.20 -15.34
N ALA A 136 -3.00 -17.53 -14.63
CA ALA A 136 -3.03 -18.62 -13.67
C ALA A 136 -4.02 -18.35 -12.53
N MET A 137 -4.10 -17.11 -12.02
CA MET A 137 -5.11 -16.74 -11.04
C MET A 137 -6.53 -16.85 -11.59
N LEU A 138 -6.77 -16.34 -12.80
CA LEU A 138 -8.07 -16.46 -13.46
C LEU A 138 -8.47 -17.93 -13.64
N LYS A 139 -7.54 -18.75 -14.13
CA LYS A 139 -7.78 -20.18 -14.39
C LYS A 139 -8.10 -20.97 -13.11
N HIS A 140 -7.37 -20.75 -12.04
CA HIS A 140 -7.44 -21.59 -10.84
C HIS A 140 -8.31 -20.99 -9.72
N CYS A 141 -8.48 -19.67 -9.68
CA CYS A 141 -9.23 -18.97 -8.63
C CYS A 141 -10.44 -18.21 -9.17
N GLY A 142 -10.64 -18.12 -10.50
CA GLY A 142 -11.78 -17.48 -11.12
C GLY A 142 -11.75 -15.95 -11.15
N TYR A 143 -10.61 -15.33 -10.85
CA TYR A 143 -10.46 -13.87 -10.90
C TYR A 143 -9.03 -13.45 -11.19
N ARG A 144 -8.87 -12.22 -11.71
CA ARG A 144 -7.58 -11.53 -11.84
C ARG A 144 -7.39 -10.62 -10.63
N PRO A 145 -6.23 -10.63 -9.97
CA PRO A 145 -5.97 -9.73 -8.84
C PRO A 145 -5.69 -8.30 -9.32
N ASP A 146 -6.06 -7.34 -8.51
CA ASP A 146 -5.55 -5.97 -8.61
C ASP A 146 -4.04 -5.94 -8.39
N PHE A 147 -3.38 -4.91 -8.89
CA PHE A 147 -1.93 -4.84 -8.74
C PHE A 147 -1.42 -3.46 -8.30
N ILE A 148 -0.29 -3.50 -7.61
CA ILE A 148 0.44 -2.31 -7.18
C ILE A 148 1.58 -2.06 -8.15
N SER A 149 1.71 -0.82 -8.62
CA SER A 149 2.86 -0.36 -9.41
C SER A 149 3.69 0.62 -8.59
N VAL A 150 4.97 0.32 -8.44
CA VAL A 150 5.90 1.20 -7.73
C VAL A 150 6.54 2.17 -8.73
N ILE A 151 6.34 3.45 -8.48
CA ILE A 151 6.90 4.52 -9.31
C ILE A 151 8.20 5.01 -8.69
N VAL A 152 9.22 5.07 -9.51
CA VAL A 152 10.55 5.62 -9.23
C VAL A 152 10.91 6.62 -10.33
N PRO A 153 11.91 7.48 -10.17
CA PRO A 153 12.27 8.45 -11.20
C PRO A 153 12.52 7.83 -12.58
N GLU A 154 13.08 6.64 -12.62
CA GLU A 154 13.47 5.94 -13.84
C GLU A 154 12.26 5.46 -14.68
N ASN A 155 11.13 5.16 -14.03
CA ASN A 155 9.91 4.67 -14.68
C ASN A 155 8.71 5.62 -14.59
N GLU A 156 8.90 6.86 -14.11
CA GLU A 156 7.83 7.86 -13.97
C GLU A 156 7.06 8.05 -15.30
N LYS A 157 7.77 8.06 -16.42
CA LYS A 157 7.20 8.19 -17.77
C LYS A 157 6.29 7.03 -18.17
N ASP A 158 6.48 5.87 -17.56
CA ASP A 158 5.71 4.65 -17.86
C ASP A 158 4.53 4.45 -16.88
N ALA A 159 4.33 5.37 -15.95
CA ALA A 159 3.28 5.24 -14.92
C ALA A 159 1.89 5.08 -15.53
N ILE A 160 1.56 5.85 -16.58
CA ILE A 160 0.27 5.76 -17.28
C ILE A 160 0.08 4.41 -17.95
N LYS A 161 1.14 3.81 -18.51
CA LYS A 161 1.06 2.49 -19.15
C LYS A 161 0.61 1.39 -18.18
N ASN A 162 0.95 1.53 -16.87
CA ASN A 162 0.49 0.58 -15.87
C ASN A 162 -1.05 0.64 -15.69
N VAL A 163 -1.63 1.83 -15.77
CA VAL A 163 -3.09 2.01 -15.68
C VAL A 163 -3.77 1.53 -16.98
N GLU A 164 -3.17 1.81 -18.14
CA GLU A 164 -3.64 1.29 -19.42
C GLU A 164 -3.57 -0.25 -19.47
N LEU A 165 -2.58 -0.87 -18.81
CA LEU A 165 -2.52 -2.32 -18.63
C LEU A 165 -3.71 -2.82 -17.79
N ALA A 166 -4.02 -2.17 -16.66
CA ALA A 166 -5.19 -2.53 -15.85
C ALA A 166 -6.48 -2.45 -16.67
N LYS A 167 -6.63 -1.41 -17.50
CA LYS A 167 -7.75 -1.28 -18.44
C LYS A 167 -7.81 -2.46 -19.41
N ARG A 168 -6.71 -2.77 -20.10
CA ARG A 168 -6.65 -3.92 -21.05
C ARG A 168 -6.99 -5.24 -20.38
N MET A 169 -6.51 -5.46 -19.14
CA MET A 169 -6.82 -6.67 -18.38
C MET A 169 -8.30 -6.75 -17.99
N SER A 170 -8.92 -5.61 -17.68
CA SER A 170 -10.34 -5.52 -17.33
C SER A 170 -11.27 -5.75 -18.53
N GLU A 171 -10.84 -5.37 -19.73
CA GLU A 171 -11.60 -5.52 -20.96
C GLU A 171 -11.45 -6.93 -21.58
N ASN A 172 -10.68 -7.81 -20.94
CA ASN A 172 -10.48 -9.17 -21.44
C ASN A 172 -11.76 -9.99 -21.24
N VAL A 173 -12.40 -10.30 -22.32
CA VAL A 173 -13.63 -11.12 -22.39
C VAL A 173 -13.24 -12.56 -22.50
N THR A 174 -13.93 -13.44 -21.76
CA THR A 174 -13.73 -14.89 -21.89
C THR A 174 -14.14 -15.39 -23.27
N PRO A 175 -13.69 -16.60 -23.68
CA PRO A 175 -14.03 -17.19 -24.97
C PRO A 175 -15.53 -17.32 -25.26
N ASP A 176 -16.37 -17.38 -24.23
CA ASP A 176 -17.83 -17.41 -24.34
C ASP A 176 -18.48 -16.02 -24.37
N GLY A 177 -17.69 -14.96 -24.40
CA GLY A 177 -18.17 -13.57 -24.44
C GLY A 177 -18.63 -13.02 -23.10
N THR A 178 -18.46 -13.76 -22.01
CA THR A 178 -18.83 -13.29 -20.68
C THR A 178 -17.77 -12.35 -20.14
N LEU A 179 -18.19 -11.16 -19.71
CA LEU A 179 -17.35 -10.25 -18.93
C LEU A 179 -17.28 -10.81 -17.52
N HIS A 180 -16.14 -11.37 -17.13
CA HIS A 180 -15.93 -11.75 -15.74
C HIS A 180 -15.56 -10.53 -14.91
N ASN A 181 -16.05 -10.51 -13.69
CA ASN A 181 -15.51 -9.60 -12.67
C ASN A 181 -14.12 -10.14 -12.29
N PHE A 182 -13.09 -9.52 -12.82
CA PHE A 182 -11.72 -10.01 -12.75
C PHE A 182 -11.00 -9.68 -11.45
N SER A 183 -11.64 -8.94 -10.57
CA SER A 183 -11.13 -8.67 -9.22
C SER A 183 -12.25 -8.86 -8.21
N ARG A 184 -11.95 -9.54 -7.10
CA ARG A 184 -12.91 -9.67 -5.98
C ARG A 184 -13.22 -8.32 -5.32
N ASN A 185 -12.30 -7.37 -5.42
CA ASN A 185 -12.36 -6.09 -4.72
C ASN A 185 -12.80 -4.94 -5.63
N SER A 186 -12.92 -5.16 -6.93
CA SER A 186 -13.27 -4.13 -7.90
C SER A 186 -14.55 -4.48 -8.68
N LYS A 187 -15.45 -3.50 -8.77
CA LYS A 187 -16.64 -3.59 -9.62
C LYS A 187 -16.34 -3.32 -11.10
N THR A 188 -15.15 -2.80 -11.40
CA THR A 188 -14.73 -2.38 -12.75
C THR A 188 -13.71 -3.32 -13.39
N GLY A 189 -13.39 -4.44 -12.75
CA GLY A 189 -12.35 -5.36 -13.17
C GLY A 189 -11.03 -5.12 -12.42
N VAL A 190 -9.91 -5.24 -13.11
CA VAL A 190 -8.57 -5.07 -12.53
C VAL A 190 -8.24 -3.58 -12.34
N GLU A 191 -7.76 -3.25 -11.16
CA GLU A 191 -7.26 -1.92 -10.82
C GLU A 191 -5.74 -1.92 -10.63
N CYS A 192 -5.11 -0.85 -11.07
CA CYS A 192 -3.74 -0.51 -10.74
C CYS A 192 -3.72 0.47 -9.57
N LYS A 193 -2.85 0.25 -8.59
CA LYS A 193 -2.58 1.21 -7.53
C LYS A 193 -1.17 1.77 -7.73
N LEU A 194 -1.07 3.01 -8.16
CA LEU A 194 0.21 3.69 -8.30
C LEU A 194 0.72 4.15 -6.92
N ASN A 195 1.85 3.62 -6.50
CA ASN A 195 2.54 4.04 -5.31
C ASN A 195 3.92 4.60 -5.68
N TYR A 196 4.41 5.58 -4.94
CA TYR A 196 5.79 6.01 -5.05
C TYR A 196 6.71 5.16 -4.16
N ALA A 197 7.95 5.01 -4.58
CA ALA A 197 8.96 4.35 -3.75
C ALA A 197 9.26 5.18 -2.50
N MET A 198 9.38 4.49 -1.36
CA MET A 198 9.82 5.13 -0.13
C MET A 198 11.34 5.25 -0.10
N ALA A 199 11.86 6.20 0.69
CA ALA A 199 13.30 6.47 0.80
C ALA A 199 14.14 5.28 1.32
N SER A 200 13.48 4.32 1.97
CA SER A 200 14.10 3.08 2.46
C SER A 200 14.62 2.14 1.37
N GLY A 201 14.27 2.35 0.10
CA GLY A 201 14.80 1.58 -1.02
C GLY A 201 16.27 1.87 -1.32
N GLU A 202 16.84 1.16 -2.30
CA GLU A 202 18.26 1.31 -2.70
C GLU A 202 18.63 2.75 -3.12
N GLN A 203 17.67 3.50 -3.63
CA GLN A 203 17.88 4.87 -4.06
C GLN A 203 18.19 5.82 -2.91
N GLY A 204 17.78 5.49 -1.68
CA GLY A 204 18.08 6.29 -0.47
C GLY A 204 17.52 7.72 -0.48
N LYS A 205 16.93 8.17 -1.61
CA LYS A 205 16.36 9.50 -1.81
C LYS A 205 14.85 9.39 -1.97
N PRO A 206 14.05 10.21 -1.25
CA PRO A 206 12.61 10.13 -1.36
C PRO A 206 12.14 10.58 -2.75
N TYR A 207 11.12 9.88 -3.25
CA TYR A 207 10.38 10.33 -4.42
C TYR A 207 9.47 11.50 -4.02
N LEU A 208 9.45 12.57 -4.82
CA LEU A 208 8.55 13.69 -4.56
C LEU A 208 7.09 13.26 -4.81
N LEU A 209 6.35 13.07 -3.73
CA LEU A 209 4.94 12.69 -3.78
C LEU A 209 4.10 13.57 -4.73
N SER A 210 4.41 14.86 -4.79
CA SER A 210 3.79 15.82 -5.71
C SER A 210 3.89 15.41 -7.19
N LYS A 211 4.92 14.69 -7.59
CA LYS A 211 5.05 14.17 -8.96
C LYS A 211 3.99 13.12 -9.26
N ILE A 212 3.68 12.23 -8.32
CA ILE A 212 2.57 11.28 -8.47
C ILE A 212 1.24 12.00 -8.67
N TYR A 213 1.00 13.11 -7.98
CA TYR A 213 -0.23 13.86 -8.17
C TYR A 213 -0.36 14.48 -9.56
N LYS A 214 0.74 14.85 -10.22
CA LYS A 214 0.73 15.21 -11.65
C LYS A 214 0.27 14.03 -12.52
N ILE A 215 0.74 12.83 -12.21
CA ILE A 215 0.33 11.61 -12.91
C ILE A 215 -1.18 11.38 -12.70
N TYR A 216 -1.69 11.56 -11.48
CA TYR A 216 -3.13 11.44 -11.21
C TYR A 216 -3.97 12.44 -12.02
N VAL A 217 -3.53 13.69 -12.15
CA VAL A 217 -4.20 14.67 -13.01
C VAL A 217 -4.25 14.20 -14.47
N GLU A 218 -3.16 13.62 -14.96
CA GLU A 218 -3.12 13.07 -16.31
C GLU A 218 -4.05 11.85 -16.49
N ILE A 219 -4.17 10.99 -15.46
CA ILE A 219 -5.11 9.87 -15.45
C ILE A 219 -6.57 10.36 -15.58
N TRP A 220 -6.96 11.42 -14.85
CA TRP A 220 -8.28 12.03 -14.98
C TRP A 220 -8.50 12.58 -16.38
N LYS A 221 -7.54 13.33 -16.94
CA LYS A 221 -7.62 13.92 -18.28
C LYS A 221 -7.83 12.87 -19.36
N ARG A 222 -7.25 11.69 -19.20
CA ARG A 222 -7.39 10.56 -20.13
C ARG A 222 -8.59 9.67 -19.87
N GLY A 223 -9.41 9.96 -18.86
CA GLY A 223 -10.56 9.13 -18.49
C GLY A 223 -10.18 7.74 -17.96
N LEU A 224 -8.98 7.57 -17.41
CA LEU A 224 -8.45 6.31 -16.90
C LEU A 224 -8.75 6.08 -15.42
N THR A 225 -9.47 6.99 -14.76
CA THR A 225 -9.85 6.91 -13.33
C THR A 225 -10.47 5.57 -12.91
N PRO A 226 -11.33 4.91 -13.72
CA PRO A 226 -11.94 3.64 -13.31
C PRO A 226 -10.93 2.54 -13.00
N TRP A 227 -9.73 2.61 -13.57
CA TRP A 227 -8.69 1.58 -13.45
C TRP A 227 -7.52 1.97 -12.54
N GLU A 228 -7.60 3.13 -11.84
CA GLU A 228 -6.57 3.53 -10.89
C GLU A 228 -7.16 3.81 -9.51
N PHE A 229 -6.68 3.06 -8.53
CA PHE A 229 -7.22 3.01 -7.17
C PHE A 229 -7.20 4.37 -6.44
N ASN A 230 -6.09 5.10 -6.50
CA ASN A 230 -5.93 6.34 -5.75
C ASN A 230 -6.77 7.49 -6.32
N THR A 231 -6.89 7.57 -7.65
CA THR A 231 -7.72 8.58 -8.33
C THR A 231 -9.21 8.33 -8.11
N LYS A 232 -9.65 7.07 -8.07
CA LYS A 232 -11.04 6.72 -7.70
C LYS A 232 -11.42 7.16 -6.30
N GLN A 233 -10.47 7.07 -5.36
CA GLN A 233 -10.72 7.43 -3.96
C GLN A 233 -10.46 8.90 -3.64
N MET A 234 -10.00 9.68 -4.63
CA MET A 234 -9.59 11.07 -4.38
C MET A 234 -10.73 11.94 -3.88
N ILE A 235 -11.92 11.79 -4.44
CA ILE A 235 -13.11 12.54 -4.00
C ILE A 235 -13.41 12.29 -2.51
N GLN A 236 -13.28 11.06 -2.05
CA GLN A 236 -13.49 10.73 -0.64
C GLN A 236 -12.46 11.40 0.26
N ARG A 237 -11.20 11.51 -0.21
CA ARG A 237 -10.15 12.21 0.52
C ARG A 237 -10.40 13.72 0.58
N LEU A 238 -10.85 14.31 -0.52
CA LEU A 238 -11.18 15.73 -0.61
C LEU A 238 -12.36 16.11 0.27
N THR A 239 -13.31 15.21 0.47
CA THR A 239 -14.50 15.42 1.31
C THR A 239 -14.31 14.96 2.76
N GLY A 240 -13.07 14.66 3.17
CA GLY A 240 -12.75 14.28 4.55
C GLY A 240 -13.16 12.86 4.95
N ASN A 241 -13.63 12.03 4.01
CA ASN A 241 -13.97 10.65 4.29
C ASN A 241 -12.73 9.78 4.50
N ARG A 242 -12.85 8.76 5.36
CA ARG A 242 -11.75 7.82 5.60
C ARG A 242 -11.47 6.99 4.36
N THR A 243 -10.20 6.99 3.94
CA THR A 243 -9.71 6.12 2.89
C THR A 243 -8.58 5.24 3.42
N THR A 244 -8.37 4.12 2.76
CA THR A 244 -7.19 3.29 3.04
C THR A 244 -5.92 4.12 2.81
N CYS A 245 -4.97 4.06 3.75
CA CYS A 245 -3.68 4.72 3.55
C CYS A 245 -3.15 4.49 2.12
N PRO A 246 -2.68 5.51 1.39
CA PRO A 246 -1.39 6.01 1.76
C PRO A 246 -1.49 7.40 2.35
N GLN A 247 -1.22 7.67 3.56
CA GLN A 247 -1.02 9.02 4.09
C GLN A 247 -2.18 9.61 4.91
N SER A 248 -2.93 8.74 5.57
CA SER A 248 -3.84 9.21 6.60
C SER A 248 -3.07 9.79 7.78
N ARG A 249 -3.53 10.93 8.32
CA ARG A 249 -3.00 11.47 9.58
C ARG A 249 -3.38 10.66 10.80
N LYS A 250 -4.39 9.85 10.69
CA LYS A 250 -4.87 8.97 11.76
C LYS A 250 -4.18 7.61 11.74
N CYS A 251 -2.96 7.53 11.18
CA CYS A 251 -2.20 6.27 11.15
C CYS A 251 -2.02 5.66 12.53
N ASP A 252 -1.74 6.50 13.55
CA ASP A 252 -1.52 6.02 14.92
C ASP A 252 -2.75 5.36 15.55
N GLU A 253 -3.93 5.76 15.11
CA GLU A 253 -5.20 5.18 15.55
C GLU A 253 -5.65 4.00 14.66
N GLY A 254 -5.12 3.91 13.45
CA GLY A 254 -5.64 3.07 12.39
C GLY A 254 -4.76 1.90 11.97
N ILE A 255 -3.46 1.96 12.19
CA ILE A 255 -2.51 0.97 11.64
C ILE A 255 -1.42 0.64 12.64
N ARG A 256 -1.04 -0.65 12.68
CA ARG A 256 0.16 -1.17 13.34
C ARG A 256 0.90 -2.12 12.41
N SER A 257 2.19 -2.34 12.67
CA SER A 257 3.02 -3.25 11.89
C SER A 257 3.89 -4.13 12.77
N LEU A 258 3.93 -5.42 12.47
CA LEU A 258 4.81 -6.42 13.08
C LEU A 258 5.80 -6.94 12.04
N ASN A 259 7.08 -6.87 12.37
CA ASN A 259 8.17 -7.42 11.56
C ASN A 259 8.50 -8.86 11.98
N PRO A 260 9.26 -9.64 11.17
CA PRO A 260 9.60 -11.03 11.50
C PRO A 260 10.37 -11.19 12.81
N SER A 261 11.21 -10.19 13.18
CA SER A 261 11.93 -10.15 14.46
C SER A 261 11.04 -9.95 15.69
N GLY A 262 9.74 -9.68 15.46
CA GLY A 262 8.81 -9.30 16.52
C GLY A 262 8.78 -7.81 16.81
N ASP A 263 9.62 -7.02 16.15
CA ASP A 263 9.59 -5.56 16.29
C ASP A 263 8.25 -4.98 15.83
N TYR A 264 7.80 -3.96 16.55
CA TYR A 264 6.48 -3.39 16.42
C TYR A 264 6.51 -1.89 16.14
N TYR A 265 5.68 -1.43 15.19
CA TYR A 265 5.72 -0.06 14.67
C TYR A 265 4.32 0.49 14.42
N SER A 266 4.21 1.81 14.39
CA SER A 266 2.96 2.51 14.04
C SER A 266 2.57 2.38 12.56
N CYS A 267 3.49 1.96 11.68
CA CYS A 267 3.21 1.78 10.25
C CYS A 267 4.30 0.92 9.61
N GLY A 268 3.96 0.24 8.50
CA GLY A 268 4.88 -0.61 7.76
C GLY A 268 6.13 0.11 7.25
N ALA A 269 5.99 1.38 6.84
CA ALA A 269 7.11 2.17 6.33
C ALA A 269 8.14 2.54 7.42
N PHE A 270 7.72 2.72 8.68
CA PHE A 270 8.66 2.85 9.79
C PHE A 270 9.33 1.51 10.12
N GLY A 271 8.58 0.41 9.98
CA GLY A 271 9.15 -0.93 10.11
C GLY A 271 10.18 -1.25 9.03
N ASP A 272 10.03 -0.70 7.82
CA ASP A 272 11.03 -0.83 6.76
C ASP A 272 12.35 -0.13 7.11
N ASP A 273 12.29 1.00 7.79
CA ASP A 273 13.48 1.73 8.23
C ASP A 273 14.04 1.25 9.58
N LYS A 274 13.31 0.38 10.29
CA LYS A 274 13.58 0.00 11.69
C LYS A 274 13.69 1.21 12.63
N GLU A 275 12.87 2.23 12.37
CA GLU A 275 12.86 3.45 13.13
C GLU A 275 11.55 3.62 13.91
N LYS A 276 11.65 4.22 15.09
CA LYS A 276 10.50 4.55 15.96
C LYS A 276 9.65 3.31 16.28
N SER A 277 10.32 2.25 16.73
CA SER A 277 9.65 1.08 17.30
C SER A 277 8.77 1.45 18.49
N ILE A 278 7.68 0.74 18.65
CA ILE A 278 6.77 0.84 19.78
C ILE A 278 7.04 -0.35 20.71
N ASP A 279 6.95 -0.13 21.99
CA ASP A 279 6.99 -1.21 22.98
C ASP A 279 5.69 -2.03 22.89
N PHE A 280 5.80 -3.22 22.29
CA PHE A 280 4.66 -4.11 22.10
C PHE A 280 3.99 -4.50 23.42
N GLU A 281 4.79 -4.86 24.44
CA GLU A 281 4.25 -5.33 25.72
C GLU A 281 3.48 -4.23 26.45
N LYS A 282 3.98 -3.00 26.40
CA LYS A 282 3.28 -1.87 27.01
C LYS A 282 1.97 -1.57 26.32
N GLU A 283 1.94 -1.52 24.98
CA GLU A 283 0.70 -1.26 24.26
C GLU A 283 -0.32 -2.38 24.48
N MET A 284 0.12 -3.66 24.54
CA MET A 284 -0.78 -4.79 24.84
C MET A 284 -1.37 -4.70 26.25
N LYS A 285 -0.67 -4.11 27.21
CA LYS A 285 -1.18 -3.81 28.56
C LYS A 285 -2.08 -2.58 28.64
N GLY A 286 -2.24 -1.85 27.54
CA GLY A 286 -3.10 -0.67 27.49
C GLY A 286 -2.41 0.65 27.77
N GLU A 287 -1.08 0.67 27.86
CA GLU A 287 -0.33 1.92 27.94
C GLU A 287 -0.41 2.65 26.60
N PHE A 288 -0.85 3.90 26.64
CA PHE A 288 -1.00 4.71 25.42
C PHE A 288 0.38 5.17 24.93
N PHE A 289 0.67 4.90 23.67
CA PHE A 289 1.90 5.33 23.04
C PHE A 289 1.61 6.10 21.73
N THR A 290 2.04 7.36 21.68
CA THR A 290 2.12 8.12 20.43
C THR A 290 3.59 8.31 20.03
N PRO A 291 4.06 7.65 18.99
CA PRO A 291 5.47 7.73 18.55
C PRO A 291 5.97 9.13 18.23
N LEU A 292 5.11 10.15 18.31
CA LEU A 292 5.38 11.48 17.76
C LEU A 292 5.10 12.62 18.72
N GLN A 293 4.77 12.36 19.96
CA GLN A 293 4.62 13.45 20.94
C GLN A 293 5.92 14.27 21.09
N ASP A 294 7.05 13.66 20.80
CA ASP A 294 8.37 14.26 20.97
C ASP A 294 8.89 15.00 19.73
N ASP A 295 8.16 15.01 18.59
CA ASP A 295 8.63 15.67 17.38
C ASP A 295 8.05 17.09 17.24
N ILE A 296 8.67 18.05 17.95
CA ILE A 296 8.33 19.48 17.89
C ILE A 296 8.35 20.02 16.44
N ASN A 297 9.24 19.50 15.61
CA ASN A 297 9.29 19.84 14.18
C ASN A 297 8.07 19.37 13.43
N PHE A 298 7.48 18.25 13.85
CA PHE A 298 6.24 17.75 13.28
C PHE A 298 5.05 18.64 13.66
N VAL A 299 4.99 19.15 14.89
CA VAL A 299 3.93 20.06 15.33
C VAL A 299 3.93 21.34 14.51
N SER A 300 5.09 21.94 14.23
CA SER A 300 5.18 23.15 13.39
C SER A 300 4.77 22.88 11.93
N MET A 301 5.12 21.74 11.38
CA MET A 301 4.64 21.34 10.05
C MET A 301 3.14 21.08 10.03
N LYS A 302 2.60 20.52 11.10
CA LYS A 302 1.16 20.28 11.24
C LYS A 302 0.36 21.60 11.18
N LYS A 303 0.85 22.67 11.77
CA LYS A 303 0.24 24.01 11.63
C LYS A 303 0.24 24.50 10.17
N ALA A 304 1.36 24.37 9.46
CA ALA A 304 1.45 24.75 8.05
C ALA A 304 0.54 23.89 7.15
N CYS A 305 0.33 22.63 7.49
CA CYS A 305 -0.59 21.74 6.76
C CYS A 305 -2.06 22.17 6.93
N PHE A 306 -2.48 22.62 8.11
CA PHE A 306 -3.86 23.03 8.36
C PHE A 306 -4.36 24.19 7.49
N THR A 307 -3.46 25.05 7.06
CA THR A 307 -3.76 26.17 6.15
C THR A 307 -3.50 25.84 4.68
N CYS A 308 -3.13 24.58 4.38
CA CYS A 308 -2.77 24.16 3.03
C CYS A 308 -4.00 23.68 2.26
N PRO A 309 -4.24 24.12 1.01
CA PRO A 309 -5.36 23.65 0.20
C PRO A 309 -5.26 22.14 -0.13
N MET A 310 -4.08 21.53 0.06
CA MET A 310 -3.86 20.10 -0.15
C MET A 310 -4.00 19.27 1.14
N PHE A 311 -4.57 19.86 2.20
CA PHE A 311 -4.63 19.25 3.53
C PHE A 311 -5.24 17.85 3.56
N GLU A 312 -6.39 17.64 2.93
CA GLU A 312 -7.06 16.34 2.92
C GLU A 312 -6.48 15.36 1.89
N ILE A 313 -5.72 15.86 0.94
CA ILE A 313 -5.10 15.07 -0.12
C ILE A 313 -3.72 14.57 0.31
N CYS A 314 -2.83 15.49 0.68
CA CYS A 314 -1.46 15.18 1.09
C CYS A 314 -1.40 14.54 2.47
N ASN A 315 -2.32 14.92 3.36
CA ASN A 315 -2.46 14.44 4.74
C ASN A 315 -1.22 14.54 5.61
N GLY A 316 -0.13 15.18 5.15
CA GLY A 316 1.08 15.37 5.91
C GLY A 316 1.64 14.05 6.45
N CYS A 317 1.72 13.00 5.62
CA CYS A 317 2.27 11.71 6.02
C CYS A 317 3.63 11.90 6.71
N ARG A 318 3.72 11.46 7.95
CA ARG A 318 4.87 11.68 8.83
C ARG A 318 6.16 11.09 8.29
N LYS A 319 6.06 9.88 7.74
CA LYS A 319 7.21 9.22 7.11
C LYS A 319 7.70 10.02 5.91
N THR A 320 6.79 10.39 5.00
CA THR A 320 7.13 11.18 3.80
C THR A 320 7.75 12.52 4.19
N ILE A 321 7.16 13.23 5.15
CA ILE A 321 7.68 14.53 5.58
C ILE A 321 9.05 14.40 6.24
N LYS A 322 9.26 13.38 7.06
CA LYS A 322 10.56 13.09 7.67
C LYS A 322 11.63 12.85 6.60
N ASP A 323 11.31 12.03 5.61
CA ASP A 323 12.24 11.72 4.53
C ASP A 323 12.55 12.96 3.68
N LEU A 324 11.54 13.74 3.34
CA LEU A 324 11.72 14.99 2.61
C LEU A 324 12.56 16.01 3.40
N LYS A 325 12.37 16.08 4.73
CA LYS A 325 13.21 16.93 5.61
C LYS A 325 14.67 16.49 5.59
N LYS A 326 14.92 15.19 5.74
CA LYS A 326 16.28 14.62 5.71
C LYS A 326 17.05 15.01 4.43
N HIS A 327 16.33 15.23 3.33
CA HIS A 327 16.87 15.59 2.03
C HIS A 327 16.63 17.03 1.61
N ASN A 328 16.16 17.91 2.51
CA ASN A 328 15.85 19.33 2.25
C ASN A 328 14.85 19.56 1.10
N MET A 329 13.86 18.67 0.94
CA MET A 329 12.90 18.67 -0.18
C MET A 329 11.48 19.11 0.22
N VAL A 330 11.23 19.47 1.45
CA VAL A 330 9.88 19.80 1.95
C VAL A 330 9.29 21.02 1.24
N GLU A 331 10.06 22.08 1.07
CA GLU A 331 9.57 23.30 0.42
C GLU A 331 9.20 23.06 -1.04
N GLU A 332 10.08 22.35 -1.77
CA GLU A 332 9.83 21.96 -3.16
C GLU A 332 8.54 21.13 -3.28
N HIS A 333 8.39 20.14 -2.40
CA HIS A 333 7.20 19.32 -2.33
C HIS A 333 5.94 20.16 -2.10
N CYS A 334 5.94 21.02 -1.07
CA CYS A 334 4.80 21.87 -0.74
C CYS A 334 4.45 22.84 -1.87
N LYS A 335 5.46 23.48 -2.48
CA LYS A 335 5.27 24.39 -3.62
C LYS A 335 4.61 23.67 -4.79
N LEU A 336 5.10 22.48 -5.13
CA LEU A 336 4.57 21.68 -6.23
C LEU A 336 3.15 21.17 -5.94
N MET A 337 2.88 20.69 -4.73
CA MET A 337 1.54 20.26 -4.31
C MET A 337 0.53 21.41 -4.41
N LYS A 338 0.86 22.59 -3.89
CA LYS A 338 0.00 23.78 -3.97
C LYS A 338 -0.28 24.19 -5.42
N SER A 339 0.71 24.07 -6.31
CA SER A 339 0.53 24.40 -7.73
C SER A 339 -0.39 23.44 -8.48
N ILE A 340 -0.52 22.19 -8.02
CA ILE A 340 -1.36 21.17 -8.64
C ILE A 340 -2.79 21.16 -8.04
N ALA A 341 -2.98 21.76 -6.88
CA ALA A 341 -4.25 21.74 -6.15
C ALA A 341 -5.46 22.12 -7.03
N PRO A 342 -5.42 23.21 -7.84
CA PRO A 342 -6.55 23.56 -8.69
C PRO A 342 -6.94 22.47 -9.68
N ASP A 343 -5.94 21.82 -10.29
CA ASP A 343 -6.17 20.75 -11.27
C ASP A 343 -6.81 19.53 -10.61
N ILE A 344 -6.36 19.15 -9.41
CA ILE A 344 -6.91 18.02 -8.64
C ILE A 344 -8.36 18.31 -8.27
N ILE A 345 -8.67 19.49 -7.75
CA ILE A 345 -10.00 19.88 -7.33
C ILE A 345 -10.96 19.88 -8.54
N LYS A 346 -10.55 20.52 -9.64
CA LYS A 346 -11.32 20.55 -10.88
C LYS A 346 -11.56 19.16 -11.45
N SER A 347 -10.56 18.30 -11.47
CA SER A 347 -10.66 16.94 -11.99
C SER A 347 -11.62 16.05 -11.20
N ASN A 348 -11.90 16.41 -9.95
CA ASN A 348 -12.89 15.73 -9.10
C ASN A 348 -14.26 16.40 -9.07
N GLY A 349 -14.52 17.36 -9.97
CA GLY A 349 -15.81 18.03 -10.08
C GLY A 349 -16.13 19.01 -8.95
N LEU A 350 -15.12 19.41 -8.18
CA LEU A 350 -15.26 20.38 -7.10
C LEU A 350 -14.86 21.78 -7.58
N SER A 351 -15.49 22.81 -7.04
CA SER A 351 -15.09 24.21 -7.25
C SER A 351 -14.16 24.69 -6.14
N LEU A 352 -13.21 25.55 -6.50
CA LEU A 352 -12.35 26.28 -5.56
C LEU A 352 -13.10 27.50 -5.00
N GLU A 353 -14.29 27.35 -4.49
CA GLU A 353 -14.82 28.40 -3.61
C GLU A 353 -14.09 28.28 -2.27
N ILE A 354 -12.94 28.90 -2.21
CA ILE A 354 -12.26 29.18 -0.95
C ILE A 354 -13.12 30.24 -0.27
N THR A 355 -14.03 29.81 0.59
CA THR A 355 -14.59 30.73 1.58
C THR A 355 -13.39 31.13 2.45
N PRO A 356 -12.95 32.39 2.43
CA PRO A 356 -11.89 32.79 3.34
C PRO A 356 -12.40 32.50 4.76
N TYR A 357 -11.68 31.70 5.50
CA TYR A 357 -11.87 31.63 6.94
C TYR A 357 -11.61 33.04 7.45
N VAL A 358 -12.67 33.78 7.70
CA VAL A 358 -12.62 35.03 8.41
C VAL A 358 -12.12 34.64 9.80
N ASN A 359 -10.91 35.06 10.14
CA ASN A 359 -10.44 35.07 11.51
C ASN A 359 -11.41 35.95 12.31
N GLU A 360 -12.42 35.36 12.87
CA GLU A 360 -13.05 35.96 14.04
C GLU A 360 -12.09 35.70 15.19
N SER A 361 -11.37 36.76 15.54
CA SER A 361 -10.56 36.88 16.73
C SER A 361 -11.35 36.45 17.96
N ILE A 362 -10.83 35.42 18.64
CA ILE A 362 -11.04 35.20 20.07
C ILE A 362 -9.72 35.44 20.78
#